data_bbca0d520588683307989544d26be1ea
#
_entry.id   bbca0d520588683307989544d26be1ea
#
_cell.length_a   1.000
_cell.length_b   1.000
_cell.length_c   1.000
_cell.angle_alpha   90.00
_cell.angle_beta   90.00
_cell.angle_gamma   90.00
#
_symmetry.space_group_name_H-M   'P 1'
#
loop_
_entity.id
_entity.type
_entity.pdbx_description
1 polymer ?
#
loop_
_entity_poly.entity_id
_entity_poly.type
_entity_poly.pdbx_seq_one_letter_code
_entity_poly.pdbx_strand_id
1 'polypeptide(L)'
;MKTTIVGYPRIGSLRELKFAEEKYFRKEITAAELEKAAEKLRLENLDVQRQSGLDLIPSNDFSYYDGMLDTAVLLGAVPARYTALGLSPLDTYFAMARGYQGSEGDVKALAMKKWFNTNYHYMVPEVDDDTEIKLSDTKPFDLFSEALANGVKTKPVIIGAYTFLKLARFTGKKNAGDIAQSVVNVYADVIAKLSALGAEWIQLDESCLVKDMTAEDITFFKDIYTKILDKKGSAKILLQTYFGDVRDCYNDICALAFDGIGLDFIEGIKTAELVEKNGFPKDKVLFAGVVNGKNIWKNHYAKTLAIIDNIKDKCGEIVLGTSCSLLHVPYTLKNESKLSDDYKKYFAYAEEKLSELAELKAITEGECSDKLEANKALFSQPRSGSDKSVTERVAKLTDKDFVRLPEFAEREKIQKKEFGXXXPAAPANNNYRFFSTDY
;
A
#
# COMPACT_ATOMS: atom_id res chain seq x y z
N MET A 1 6.03 3.23 -22.59
CA MET A 1 5.71 2.45 -21.36
C MET A 1 4.30 2.76 -20.89
N LYS A 2 3.63 1.80 -20.21
CA LYS A 2 2.33 2.07 -19.58
C LYS A 2 2.54 2.66 -18.19
N THR A 3 1.47 3.23 -17.60
CA THR A 3 1.50 3.83 -16.26
C THR A 3 0.37 3.24 -15.39
N THR A 4 0.61 3.22 -14.08
CA THR A 4 -0.35 2.79 -13.09
C THR A 4 -0.06 3.44 -11.75
N ILE A 5 -0.94 3.19 -10.77
CA ILE A 5 -0.70 3.52 -9.36
C ILE A 5 -1.08 2.29 -8.52
N VAL A 6 -0.54 2.21 -7.30
CA VAL A 6 -0.87 1.12 -6.37
C VAL A 6 -2.29 1.30 -5.82
N GLY A 7 -2.68 2.53 -5.55
CA GLY A 7 -4.01 2.90 -5.07
C GLY A 7 -4.15 4.41 -5.02
N TYR A 8 -5.39 4.89 -4.88
CA TYR A 8 -5.72 6.32 -4.92
C TYR A 8 -6.35 6.76 -3.61
N PRO A 9 -6.23 8.04 -3.20
CA PRO A 9 -6.89 8.50 -1.97
C PRO A 9 -8.41 8.34 -2.06
N ARG A 10 -9.01 7.78 -1.02
CA ARG A 10 -10.46 7.51 -0.98
C ARG A 10 -11.28 8.61 -0.33
N ILE A 11 -10.60 9.50 0.41
CA ILE A 11 -11.30 10.42 1.33
C ILE A 11 -12.02 11.55 0.60
N GLY A 12 -11.64 11.85 -0.64
CA GLY A 12 -12.14 12.97 -1.40
C GLY A 12 -11.28 14.23 -1.22
N SER A 13 -11.36 15.18 -2.16
CA SER A 13 -10.48 16.35 -2.16
C SER A 13 -10.74 17.29 -0.96
N LEU A 14 -11.95 17.28 -0.41
CA LEU A 14 -12.36 18.07 0.77
C LEU A 14 -12.79 17.16 1.92
N ARG A 15 -12.32 15.91 1.92
CA ARG A 15 -12.59 14.91 2.96
C ARG A 15 -14.08 14.52 3.04
N GLU A 16 -14.73 14.46 1.88
CA GLU A 16 -16.17 14.19 1.78
C GLU A 16 -16.56 12.86 2.42
N LEU A 17 -15.74 11.81 2.23
CA LEU A 17 -16.01 10.49 2.83
C LEU A 17 -16.07 10.58 4.36
N LYS A 18 -15.10 11.28 4.96
CA LYS A 18 -15.06 11.45 6.42
C LYS A 18 -16.34 12.09 6.93
N PHE A 19 -16.77 13.18 6.28
CA PHE A 19 -17.96 13.89 6.72
C PHE A 19 -19.24 13.07 6.50
N ALA A 20 -19.31 12.28 5.43
CA ALA A 20 -20.45 11.39 5.19
C ALA A 20 -20.50 10.30 6.26
N GLU A 21 -19.36 9.68 6.59
CA GLU A 21 -19.30 8.66 7.65
C GLU A 21 -19.71 9.25 9.00
N GLU A 22 -19.22 10.44 9.34
CA GLU A 22 -19.60 11.11 10.60
C GLU A 22 -21.09 11.37 10.69
N LYS A 23 -21.73 11.80 9.59
CA LYS A 23 -23.18 11.98 9.52
C LYS A 23 -23.92 10.66 9.73
N TYR A 24 -23.38 9.58 9.11
CA TYR A 24 -23.96 8.25 9.28
C TYR A 24 -23.90 7.81 10.75
N PHE A 25 -22.76 7.99 11.40
CA PHE A 25 -22.59 7.63 12.81
C PHE A 25 -23.51 8.42 13.74
N ARG A 26 -23.83 9.67 13.37
CA ARG A 26 -24.78 10.50 14.12
C ARG A 26 -26.24 10.25 13.70
N LYS A 27 -26.48 9.29 12.80
CA LYS A 27 -27.81 8.92 12.28
C LYS A 27 -28.49 10.08 11.54
N GLU A 28 -27.69 10.98 10.95
CA GLU A 28 -28.18 12.09 10.15
C GLU A 28 -28.45 11.69 8.71
N ILE A 29 -27.81 10.61 8.24
CA ILE A 29 -28.07 10.04 6.91
C ILE A 29 -28.22 8.52 7.03
N THR A 30 -28.89 7.94 6.04
CA THR A 30 -29.12 6.49 5.96
C THR A 30 -27.90 5.78 5.36
N ALA A 31 -27.86 4.45 5.47
CA ALA A 31 -26.85 3.60 4.82
C ALA A 31 -26.86 3.83 3.31
N ALA A 32 -28.04 3.92 2.69
CA ALA A 32 -28.16 4.14 1.25
C ALA A 32 -27.55 5.50 0.85
N GLU A 33 -27.74 6.53 1.66
CA GLU A 33 -27.18 7.86 1.41
C GLU A 33 -25.64 7.83 1.56
N LEU A 34 -25.12 7.10 2.54
CA LEU A 34 -23.66 6.91 2.70
C LEU A 34 -23.09 6.18 1.49
N GLU A 35 -23.73 5.09 1.06
CA GLU A 35 -23.30 4.30 -0.11
C GLU A 35 -23.28 5.16 -1.36
N LYS A 36 -24.30 6.01 -1.54
CA LYS A 36 -24.39 6.91 -2.69
C LYS A 36 -23.27 7.96 -2.68
N ALA A 37 -22.96 8.51 -1.50
CA ALA A 37 -21.85 9.46 -1.35
C ALA A 37 -20.51 8.76 -1.69
N ALA A 38 -20.30 7.53 -1.23
CA ALA A 38 -19.11 6.74 -1.53
C ALA A 38 -19.01 6.44 -3.03
N GLU A 39 -20.11 6.04 -3.67
CA GLU A 39 -20.16 5.79 -5.11
C GLU A 39 -19.73 7.04 -5.89
N LYS A 40 -20.32 8.20 -5.53
CA LYS A 40 -19.97 9.48 -6.19
C LYS A 40 -18.46 9.73 -6.10
N LEU A 41 -17.87 9.55 -4.91
CA LEU A 41 -16.43 9.74 -4.72
C LEU A 41 -15.61 8.78 -5.56
N ARG A 42 -15.99 7.50 -5.62
CA ARG A 42 -15.28 6.52 -6.43
C ARG A 42 -15.31 6.89 -7.92
N LEU A 43 -16.46 7.34 -8.40
CA LEU A 43 -16.62 7.73 -9.82
C LEU A 43 -15.83 9.00 -10.13
N GLU A 44 -15.81 9.97 -9.22
CA GLU A 44 -14.98 11.18 -9.35
C GLU A 44 -13.49 10.81 -9.40
N ASN A 45 -13.05 9.95 -8.51
CA ASN A 45 -11.65 9.48 -8.47
C ASN A 45 -11.30 8.72 -9.75
N LEU A 46 -12.23 7.92 -10.26
CA LEU A 46 -12.06 7.18 -11.52
C LEU A 46 -11.84 8.16 -12.68
N ASP A 47 -12.67 9.20 -12.75
CA ASP A 47 -12.57 10.22 -13.79
C ASP A 47 -11.25 10.98 -13.73
N VAL A 48 -10.79 11.37 -12.56
CA VAL A 48 -9.50 12.06 -12.38
C VAL A 48 -8.37 11.19 -12.92
N GLN A 49 -8.37 9.92 -12.59
CA GLN A 49 -7.33 8.98 -13.04
C GLN A 49 -7.39 8.76 -14.56
N ARG A 50 -8.60 8.60 -15.10
CA ARG A 50 -8.80 8.43 -16.54
C ARG A 50 -8.33 9.67 -17.32
N GLN A 51 -8.72 10.85 -16.86
CA GLN A 51 -8.37 12.12 -17.53
C GLN A 51 -6.86 12.40 -17.44
N SER A 52 -6.18 11.88 -16.44
CA SER A 52 -4.72 12.02 -16.33
C SER A 52 -3.96 11.18 -17.35
N GLY A 53 -4.63 10.25 -18.03
CA GLY A 53 -4.01 9.35 -19.00
C GLY A 53 -3.41 8.09 -18.39
N LEU A 54 -3.76 7.78 -17.15
CA LEU A 54 -3.27 6.56 -16.49
C LEU A 54 -3.76 5.32 -17.26
N ASP A 55 -2.83 4.42 -17.58
CA ASP A 55 -3.17 3.25 -18.43
C ASP A 55 -3.91 2.16 -17.64
N LEU A 56 -3.47 1.87 -16.43
CA LEU A 56 -4.09 0.85 -15.58
C LEU A 56 -4.56 1.52 -14.29
N ILE A 57 -5.88 1.55 -14.11
CA ILE A 57 -6.54 2.25 -13.00
C ILE A 57 -7.00 1.20 -11.98
N PRO A 58 -6.69 1.35 -10.69
CA PRO A 58 -7.15 0.40 -9.68
C PRO A 58 -8.64 0.53 -9.36
N SER A 59 -9.24 -0.57 -8.94
CA SER A 59 -10.53 -0.58 -8.24
C SER A 59 -10.37 -1.42 -6.97
N ASN A 60 -11.36 -1.34 -6.09
CA ASN A 60 -11.35 -2.00 -4.79
C ASN A 60 -10.24 -1.51 -3.85
N ASP A 61 -9.56 -0.43 -4.23
CA ASP A 61 -8.64 0.30 -3.35
C ASP A 61 -9.41 1.28 -2.44
N PHE A 62 -10.69 1.47 -2.70
CA PHE A 62 -11.61 2.21 -1.82
C PHE A 62 -11.97 1.36 -0.60
N SER A 63 -12.06 1.99 0.56
CA SER A 63 -12.48 1.35 1.80
C SER A 63 -13.20 2.37 2.67
N TYR A 64 -14.24 1.96 3.37
CA TYR A 64 -14.86 2.80 4.40
C TYR A 64 -13.95 3.00 5.60
N TYR A 65 -13.09 2.02 5.89
CA TYR A 65 -12.19 2.13 7.04
C TYR A 65 -10.77 1.69 6.67
N ASP A 66 -10.54 0.39 6.41
CA ASP A 66 -9.21 -0.08 5.98
C ASP A 66 -9.30 -1.39 5.19
N GLY A 67 -8.29 -1.62 4.34
CA GLY A 67 -8.24 -2.76 3.43
C GLY A 67 -8.10 -4.11 4.13
N MET A 68 -7.46 -4.17 5.30
CA MET A 68 -7.36 -5.42 6.07
C MET A 68 -8.73 -5.81 6.63
N LEU A 69 -9.50 -4.83 7.09
CA LEU A 69 -10.87 -5.07 7.56
C LEU A 69 -11.75 -5.55 6.40
N ASP A 70 -11.63 -4.90 5.22
CA ASP A 70 -12.33 -5.35 4.01
C ASP A 70 -12.00 -6.80 3.70
N THR A 71 -10.71 -7.15 3.80
CA THR A 71 -10.24 -8.52 3.51
C THR A 71 -10.76 -9.52 4.55
N ALA A 72 -10.79 -9.11 5.82
CA ALA A 72 -11.35 -9.96 6.88
C ALA A 72 -12.81 -10.29 6.58
N VAL A 73 -13.59 -9.28 6.19
CA VAL A 73 -15.01 -9.46 5.82
C VAL A 73 -15.14 -10.37 4.60
N LEU A 74 -14.29 -10.15 3.59
CA LEU A 74 -14.28 -10.96 2.36
C LEU A 74 -14.04 -12.44 2.69
N LEU A 75 -13.15 -12.71 3.63
CA LEU A 75 -12.76 -14.08 4.03
C LEU A 75 -13.70 -14.68 5.09
N GLY A 76 -14.67 -13.93 5.59
CA GLY A 76 -15.57 -14.40 6.65
C GLY A 76 -14.95 -14.42 8.04
N ALA A 77 -13.83 -13.71 8.22
CA ALA A 77 -13.15 -13.60 9.52
C ALA A 77 -13.80 -12.49 10.35
N VAL A 78 -15.06 -12.72 10.75
CA VAL A 78 -15.84 -11.79 11.58
C VAL A 78 -16.09 -12.48 12.92
N PRO A 79 -15.47 -11.99 14.01
CA PRO A 79 -15.64 -12.64 15.32
C PRO A 79 -17.10 -12.70 15.77
N ALA A 80 -17.43 -13.80 16.47
CA ALA A 80 -18.80 -14.09 16.90
C ALA A 80 -19.42 -12.96 17.73
N ARG A 81 -18.61 -12.22 18.51
CA ARG A 81 -19.12 -11.13 19.33
C ARG A 81 -19.72 -9.99 18.49
N TYR A 82 -19.31 -9.84 17.23
CA TYR A 82 -19.90 -8.84 16.32
C TYR A 82 -21.14 -9.39 15.61
N THR A 83 -21.08 -10.63 15.13
CA THR A 83 -22.23 -11.25 14.46
C THR A 83 -23.40 -11.42 15.43
N ALA A 84 -23.13 -11.66 16.72
CA ALA A 84 -24.15 -11.80 17.76
C ALA A 84 -24.97 -10.52 17.99
N LEU A 85 -24.46 -9.36 17.54
CA LEU A 85 -25.21 -8.10 17.66
C LEU A 85 -26.40 -8.04 16.69
N GLY A 86 -26.43 -8.89 15.66
CA GLY A 86 -27.54 -8.91 14.71
C GLY A 86 -27.69 -7.64 13.88
N LEU A 87 -26.59 -6.91 13.68
CA LEU A 87 -26.57 -5.66 12.92
C LEU A 87 -26.54 -5.94 11.41
N SER A 88 -26.82 -4.89 10.62
CA SER A 88 -26.62 -4.95 9.17
C SER A 88 -25.14 -5.24 8.86
N PRO A 89 -24.82 -5.73 7.65
CA PRO A 89 -23.42 -5.94 7.27
C PRO A 89 -22.57 -4.67 7.43
N LEU A 90 -23.08 -3.51 7.02
CA LEU A 90 -22.36 -2.23 7.13
C LEU A 90 -22.12 -1.85 8.60
N ASP A 91 -23.14 -2.00 9.43
CA ASP A 91 -23.02 -1.68 10.86
C ASP A 91 -22.11 -2.68 11.59
N THR A 92 -22.09 -3.95 11.18
CA THR A 92 -21.15 -4.96 11.68
C THR A 92 -19.73 -4.56 11.33
N TYR A 93 -19.50 -4.13 10.10
CA TYR A 93 -18.20 -3.63 9.63
C TYR A 93 -17.72 -2.46 10.52
N PHE A 94 -18.60 -1.47 10.74
CA PHE A 94 -18.25 -0.32 11.59
C PHE A 94 -18.12 -0.71 13.07
N ALA A 95 -18.85 -1.71 13.55
CA ALA A 95 -18.70 -2.22 14.92
C ALA A 95 -17.29 -2.79 15.12
N MET A 96 -16.79 -3.52 14.12
CA MET A 96 -15.41 -4.04 14.17
C MET A 96 -14.37 -2.90 14.18
N ALA A 97 -14.64 -1.82 13.43
CA ALA A 97 -13.70 -0.71 13.30
C ALA A 97 -13.69 0.24 14.51
N ARG A 98 -14.86 0.46 15.12
CA ARG A 98 -15.06 1.52 16.12
C ARG A 98 -15.62 1.02 17.46
N GLY A 99 -16.00 -0.24 17.52
CA GLY A 99 -16.80 -0.76 18.62
C GLY A 99 -18.26 -0.42 18.43
N TYR A 100 -19.08 -0.95 19.32
CA TYR A 100 -20.52 -0.73 19.29
C TYR A 100 -21.06 -0.62 20.71
N GLN A 101 -21.87 0.42 20.94
CA GLN A 101 -22.64 0.59 22.19
C GLN A 101 -24.06 0.95 21.77
N GLY A 102 -25.01 0.09 22.15
CA GLY A 102 -26.40 0.32 21.77
C GLY A 102 -27.33 -0.75 22.34
N SER A 103 -28.56 -0.75 21.82
CA SER A 103 -29.62 -1.66 22.30
C SER A 103 -29.25 -3.15 22.12
N GLU A 104 -28.41 -3.46 21.13
CA GLU A 104 -28.05 -4.84 20.80
C GLU A 104 -26.85 -5.35 21.58
N GLY A 105 -26.14 -4.47 22.30
CA GLY A 105 -25.00 -4.89 23.10
C GLY A 105 -23.92 -3.84 23.23
N ASP A 106 -22.80 -4.25 23.81
CA ASP A 106 -21.62 -3.41 24.01
C ASP A 106 -20.39 -4.26 23.64
N VAL A 107 -19.71 -3.90 22.56
CA VAL A 107 -18.54 -4.63 22.06
C VAL A 107 -17.43 -3.64 21.67
N LYS A 108 -16.22 -3.95 22.11
CA LYS A 108 -15.03 -3.15 21.74
C LYS A 108 -14.63 -3.41 20.29
N ALA A 109 -13.99 -2.40 19.69
CA ALA A 109 -13.40 -2.53 18.35
C ALA A 109 -12.30 -3.61 18.34
N LEU A 110 -11.97 -4.08 17.16
CA LEU A 110 -10.77 -4.88 16.94
C LEU A 110 -9.53 -4.07 17.33
N ALA A 111 -8.43 -4.74 17.63
CA ALA A 111 -7.15 -4.06 17.89
C ALA A 111 -6.72 -3.31 16.63
N MET A 112 -6.09 -2.17 16.84
CA MET A 112 -5.61 -1.30 15.77
C MET A 112 -4.08 -1.23 15.82
N LYS A 113 -3.43 -1.43 14.67
CA LYS A 113 -1.97 -1.33 14.55
C LYS A 113 -1.60 -0.47 13.35
N LYS A 114 -0.41 0.12 13.38
CA LYS A 114 0.09 0.88 12.23
C LYS A 114 0.26 -0.02 11.02
N TRP A 115 -0.15 0.51 9.85
CA TRP A 115 0.08 -0.14 8.57
C TRP A 115 1.55 0.11 8.19
N PHE A 116 2.41 -0.82 8.58
CA PHE A 116 3.85 -0.76 8.35
C PHE A 116 4.45 0.54 8.91
N ASN A 117 5.23 1.25 8.12
CA ASN A 117 5.90 2.49 8.54
C ASN A 117 5.11 3.74 8.17
N THR A 118 3.79 3.61 8.01
CA THR A 118 2.92 4.75 7.65
C THR A 118 2.20 5.30 8.88
N ASN A 119 1.48 6.39 8.69
CA ASN A 119 0.58 6.94 9.71
C ASN A 119 -0.82 6.32 9.63
N TYR A 120 -1.06 5.46 8.65
CA TYR A 120 -2.32 4.70 8.58
C TYR A 120 -2.29 3.54 9.56
N HIS A 121 -3.47 3.18 10.01
CA HIS A 121 -3.68 2.03 10.90
C HIS A 121 -4.61 1.04 10.22
N TYR A 122 -4.45 -0.23 10.56
CA TYR A 122 -5.36 -1.28 10.12
C TYR A 122 -5.98 -1.94 11.33
N MET A 123 -7.19 -2.48 11.16
CA MET A 123 -7.86 -3.29 12.17
C MET A 123 -7.30 -4.71 12.06
N VAL A 124 -6.81 -5.25 13.17
CA VAL A 124 -6.18 -6.57 13.19
C VAL A 124 -7.27 -7.65 13.08
N PRO A 125 -7.32 -8.42 11.99
CA PRO A 125 -8.29 -9.50 11.90
C PRO A 125 -8.06 -10.54 13.00
N GLU A 126 -9.14 -11.11 13.52
CA GLU A 126 -9.05 -12.20 14.49
C GLU A 126 -9.59 -13.48 13.86
N VAL A 127 -8.86 -14.56 14.10
CA VAL A 127 -9.25 -15.92 13.70
C VAL A 127 -9.23 -16.78 14.95
N ASP A 128 -10.39 -17.33 15.31
CA ASP A 128 -10.49 -18.28 16.42
C ASP A 128 -10.76 -19.69 15.88
N ASP A 129 -10.94 -20.63 16.77
CA ASP A 129 -11.13 -22.03 16.38
C ASP A 129 -12.45 -22.28 15.64
N ASP A 130 -13.43 -21.41 15.83
CA ASP A 130 -14.75 -21.51 15.18
C ASP A 130 -14.84 -20.71 13.88
N THR A 131 -13.83 -19.88 13.56
CA THR A 131 -13.83 -19.09 12.33
C THR A 131 -13.84 -20.00 11.10
N GLU A 132 -14.83 -19.80 10.23
CA GLU A 132 -14.95 -20.54 8.97
C GLU A 132 -14.56 -19.60 7.82
N ILE A 133 -13.40 -19.85 7.22
CA ILE A 133 -12.90 -19.05 6.10
C ILE A 133 -13.64 -19.47 4.84
N LYS A 134 -14.39 -18.52 4.26
CA LYS A 134 -15.15 -18.72 3.02
C LYS A 134 -15.42 -17.36 2.37
N LEU A 135 -15.67 -17.35 1.08
CA LEU A 135 -16.01 -16.12 0.35
C LEU A 135 -17.32 -15.56 0.92
N SER A 136 -17.25 -14.40 1.56
CA SER A 136 -18.35 -13.86 2.39
C SER A 136 -18.77 -12.44 2.01
N ASP A 137 -18.19 -11.86 0.96
CA ASP A 137 -18.53 -10.50 0.53
C ASP A 137 -18.39 -10.40 -0.99
N THR A 138 -19.06 -9.42 -1.57
CA THR A 138 -19.06 -9.19 -3.02
C THR A 138 -18.33 -7.89 -3.39
N LYS A 139 -17.80 -7.15 -2.43
CA LYS A 139 -17.22 -5.81 -2.66
C LYS A 139 -16.26 -5.74 -3.86
N PRO A 140 -15.24 -6.61 -3.99
CA PRO A 140 -14.31 -6.46 -5.13
C PRO A 140 -15.01 -6.63 -6.48
N PHE A 141 -16.02 -7.49 -6.56
CA PHE A 141 -16.78 -7.72 -7.80
C PHE A 141 -17.68 -6.52 -8.12
N ASP A 142 -18.35 -6.00 -7.10
CA ASP A 142 -19.26 -4.86 -7.23
C ASP A 142 -18.50 -3.62 -7.69
N LEU A 143 -17.33 -3.36 -7.10
CA LEU A 143 -16.54 -2.17 -7.45
C LEU A 143 -15.87 -2.31 -8.82
N PHE A 144 -15.47 -3.51 -9.22
CA PHE A 144 -15.00 -3.75 -10.58
C PHE A 144 -16.13 -3.49 -11.59
N SER A 145 -17.32 -4.04 -11.33
CA SER A 145 -18.49 -3.90 -12.20
C SER A 145 -18.96 -2.45 -12.30
N GLU A 146 -18.93 -1.72 -11.17
CA GLU A 146 -19.26 -0.29 -11.13
C GLU A 146 -18.36 0.52 -12.07
N ALA A 147 -17.05 0.29 -11.98
CA ALA A 147 -16.08 0.98 -12.83
C ALA A 147 -16.28 0.60 -14.31
N LEU A 148 -16.51 -0.68 -14.58
CA LEU A 148 -16.73 -1.17 -15.94
C LEU A 148 -17.98 -0.55 -16.56
N ALA A 149 -19.06 -0.42 -15.79
CA ALA A 149 -20.29 0.23 -16.21
C ALA A 149 -20.09 1.72 -16.54
N ASN A 150 -19.03 2.32 -16.00
CA ASN A 150 -18.65 3.70 -16.26
C ASN A 150 -17.48 3.82 -17.25
N GLY A 151 -17.23 2.76 -18.01
CA GLY A 151 -16.32 2.78 -19.14
C GLY A 151 -14.86 2.46 -18.83
N VAL A 152 -14.55 1.98 -17.62
CA VAL A 152 -13.16 1.71 -17.23
C VAL A 152 -13.01 0.25 -16.78
N LYS A 153 -12.17 -0.49 -17.49
CA LYS A 153 -11.76 -1.84 -17.09
C LYS A 153 -10.59 -1.68 -16.13
N THR A 154 -10.87 -1.76 -14.84
CA THR A 154 -9.90 -1.53 -13.79
C THR A 154 -9.04 -2.76 -13.50
N LYS A 155 -8.02 -2.53 -12.69
CA LYS A 155 -7.15 -3.53 -12.09
C LYS A 155 -7.61 -3.67 -10.61
N PRO A 156 -8.42 -4.69 -10.28
CA PRO A 156 -8.86 -4.86 -8.87
C PRO A 156 -7.67 -5.09 -7.94
N VAL A 157 -7.72 -4.46 -6.78
CA VAL A 157 -6.67 -4.53 -5.74
C VAL A 157 -7.22 -5.27 -4.53
N ILE A 158 -6.50 -6.27 -4.07
CA ILE A 158 -6.86 -7.06 -2.87
C ILE A 158 -5.59 -7.27 -2.06
N ILE A 159 -5.67 -7.14 -0.75
CA ILE A 159 -4.55 -7.52 0.12
C ILE A 159 -4.31 -9.02 -0.06
N GLY A 160 -3.07 -9.40 -0.26
CA GLY A 160 -2.71 -10.77 -0.58
C GLY A 160 -2.84 -11.73 0.60
N ALA A 161 -2.93 -13.01 0.27
CA ALA A 161 -3.17 -14.09 1.22
C ALA A 161 -2.06 -14.18 2.29
N TYR A 162 -0.81 -14.05 1.88
CA TYR A 162 0.32 -14.16 2.81
C TYR A 162 0.31 -13.02 3.82
N THR A 163 0.13 -11.77 3.36
CA THR A 163 0.06 -10.61 4.25
C THR A 163 -1.11 -10.74 5.23
N PHE A 164 -2.29 -11.17 4.75
CA PHE A 164 -3.44 -11.40 5.63
C PHE A 164 -3.08 -12.40 6.73
N LEU A 165 -2.54 -13.56 6.35
CA LEU A 165 -2.20 -14.64 7.30
C LEU A 165 -1.12 -14.21 8.29
N LYS A 166 -0.16 -13.41 7.85
CA LYS A 166 0.93 -12.94 8.73
C LYS A 166 0.49 -11.86 9.71
N LEU A 167 -0.51 -11.07 9.36
CA LEU A 167 -0.97 -9.95 10.20
C LEU A 167 -2.20 -10.30 11.04
N ALA A 168 -2.91 -11.36 10.73
CA ALA A 168 -4.07 -11.81 11.51
C ALA A 168 -3.62 -12.30 12.89
N ARG A 169 -4.50 -12.10 13.88
CA ARG A 169 -4.30 -12.60 15.25
C ARG A 169 -5.09 -13.88 15.42
N PHE A 170 -4.40 -14.94 15.81
CA PHE A 170 -5.03 -16.23 16.11
C PHE A 170 -5.33 -16.28 17.62
N THR A 171 -6.60 -16.37 17.97
CA THR A 171 -7.06 -16.24 19.36
C THR A 171 -7.42 -17.57 20.00
N GLY A 172 -7.38 -18.66 19.24
CA GLY A 172 -7.60 -20.03 19.72
C GLY A 172 -6.35 -20.88 19.55
N LYS A 173 -6.55 -22.13 19.18
CA LYS A 173 -5.49 -23.12 18.96
C LYS A 173 -4.99 -23.16 17.51
N LYS A 174 -5.85 -22.70 16.59
CA LYS A 174 -5.48 -22.64 15.16
C LYS A 174 -4.34 -21.66 14.91
N ASN A 175 -3.58 -21.95 13.86
CA ASN A 175 -2.53 -21.05 13.35
C ASN A 175 -2.76 -20.81 11.86
N ALA A 176 -1.86 -20.02 11.25
CA ALA A 176 -2.00 -19.65 9.84
C ALA A 176 -2.00 -20.88 8.92
N GLY A 177 -1.20 -21.88 9.24
CA GLY A 177 -1.14 -23.12 8.44
C GLY A 177 -2.46 -23.88 8.41
N ASP A 178 -3.19 -23.85 9.53
CA ASP A 178 -4.46 -24.58 9.64
C ASP A 178 -5.56 -24.03 8.72
N ILE A 179 -5.51 -22.73 8.41
CA ILE A 179 -6.53 -22.10 7.55
C ILE A 179 -5.99 -21.76 6.16
N ALA A 180 -4.72 -22.01 5.89
CA ALA A 180 -4.07 -21.59 4.63
C ALA A 180 -4.80 -22.14 3.40
N GLN A 181 -5.20 -23.41 3.42
CA GLN A 181 -5.90 -24.00 2.26
C GLN A 181 -7.26 -23.34 2.03
N SER A 182 -8.01 -23.05 3.09
CA SER A 182 -9.29 -22.34 2.96
C SER A 182 -9.10 -20.93 2.39
N VAL A 183 -8.05 -20.24 2.82
CA VAL A 183 -7.70 -18.91 2.29
C VAL A 183 -7.35 -19.02 0.79
N VAL A 184 -6.51 -19.99 0.43
CA VAL A 184 -6.17 -20.26 -0.99
C VAL A 184 -7.44 -20.46 -1.83
N ASN A 185 -8.38 -21.25 -1.31
CA ASN A 185 -9.63 -21.53 -2.03
C ASN A 185 -10.44 -20.25 -2.26
N VAL A 186 -10.52 -19.37 -1.26
CA VAL A 186 -11.22 -18.09 -1.42
C VAL A 186 -10.54 -17.22 -2.48
N TYR A 187 -9.20 -17.11 -2.41
CA TYR A 187 -8.47 -16.30 -3.40
C TYR A 187 -8.65 -16.85 -4.81
N ALA A 188 -8.64 -18.17 -4.98
CA ALA A 188 -8.91 -18.82 -6.28
C ALA A 188 -10.31 -18.46 -6.79
N ASP A 189 -11.31 -18.49 -5.91
CA ASP A 189 -12.69 -18.13 -6.25
C ASP A 189 -12.80 -16.65 -6.65
N VAL A 190 -12.13 -15.76 -5.88
CA VAL A 190 -12.13 -14.32 -6.15
C VAL A 190 -11.52 -14.05 -7.54
N ILE A 191 -10.38 -14.68 -7.82
CA ILE A 191 -9.69 -14.53 -9.12
C ILE A 191 -10.59 -15.01 -10.24
N ALA A 192 -11.22 -16.19 -10.08
CA ALA A 192 -12.11 -16.76 -11.10
C ALA A 192 -13.31 -15.84 -11.37
N LYS A 193 -13.92 -15.31 -10.32
CA LYS A 193 -15.08 -14.42 -10.47
C LYS A 193 -14.70 -13.09 -11.12
N LEU A 194 -13.58 -12.48 -10.73
CA LEU A 194 -13.09 -11.25 -11.36
C LEU A 194 -12.74 -11.47 -12.83
N SER A 195 -12.08 -12.59 -13.13
CA SER A 195 -11.76 -12.96 -14.51
C SER A 195 -13.03 -13.14 -15.35
N ALA A 196 -14.05 -13.81 -14.82
CA ALA A 196 -15.33 -14.00 -15.50
C ALA A 196 -16.05 -12.68 -15.78
N LEU A 197 -15.86 -11.67 -14.92
CA LEU A 197 -16.41 -10.32 -15.12
C LEU A 197 -15.62 -9.50 -16.15
N GLY A 198 -14.43 -9.97 -16.54
CA GLY A 198 -13.61 -9.32 -17.56
C GLY A 198 -12.34 -8.65 -17.04
N ALA A 199 -11.98 -8.83 -15.78
CA ALA A 199 -10.74 -8.27 -15.24
C ALA A 199 -9.55 -8.92 -15.97
N GLU A 200 -8.66 -8.07 -16.48
CA GLU A 200 -7.43 -8.53 -17.14
C GLU A 200 -6.31 -8.70 -16.12
N TRP A 201 -6.04 -7.66 -15.34
CA TRP A 201 -5.05 -7.67 -14.26
C TRP A 201 -5.74 -7.71 -12.91
N ILE A 202 -5.21 -8.50 -12.00
CA ILE A 202 -5.63 -8.54 -10.59
C ILE A 202 -4.38 -8.31 -9.76
N GLN A 203 -4.40 -7.28 -8.91
CA GLN A 203 -3.27 -6.89 -8.06
C GLN A 203 -3.46 -7.47 -6.66
N LEU A 204 -2.50 -8.26 -6.21
CA LEU A 204 -2.46 -8.81 -4.86
C LEU A 204 -1.34 -8.10 -4.08
N ASP A 205 -1.71 -7.33 -3.07
CA ASP A 205 -0.77 -6.52 -2.28
C ASP A 205 -0.13 -7.38 -1.20
N GLU A 206 1.18 -7.61 -1.33
CA GLU A 206 1.93 -8.45 -0.41
C GLU A 206 3.06 -7.66 0.26
N SER A 207 2.67 -6.68 1.07
CA SER A 207 3.63 -5.81 1.75
C SER A 207 4.44 -6.53 2.84
N CYS A 208 3.97 -7.67 3.35
CA CYS A 208 4.76 -8.44 4.33
C CYS A 208 6.03 -9.06 3.71
N LEU A 209 6.13 -9.10 2.38
CA LEU A 209 7.33 -9.64 1.71
C LEU A 209 8.56 -8.74 1.84
N VAL A 210 8.39 -7.49 2.27
CA VAL A 210 9.53 -6.58 2.48
C VAL A 210 10.09 -6.66 3.91
N LYS A 211 9.45 -7.46 4.78
CA LYS A 211 9.96 -7.73 6.13
C LYS A 211 11.05 -8.81 6.03
N ASP A 212 11.84 -8.92 7.10
CA ASP A 212 12.79 -10.04 7.21
C ASP A 212 12.01 -11.36 7.21
N MET A 213 12.43 -12.29 6.38
CA MET A 213 11.75 -13.56 6.20
C MET A 213 12.66 -14.73 6.58
N THR A 214 12.13 -15.64 7.37
CA THR A 214 12.81 -16.91 7.66
C THR A 214 12.63 -17.86 6.47
N ALA A 215 13.38 -18.95 6.47
CA ALA A 215 13.22 -20.00 5.45
C ALA A 215 11.80 -20.58 5.48
N GLU A 216 11.23 -20.71 6.69
CA GLU A 216 9.85 -21.18 6.87
C GLU A 216 8.84 -20.19 6.29
N ASP A 217 9.07 -18.89 6.47
CA ASP A 217 8.22 -17.86 5.90
C ASP A 217 8.21 -17.95 4.37
N ILE A 218 9.38 -18.09 3.78
CA ILE A 218 9.53 -18.21 2.31
C ILE A 218 8.81 -19.46 1.81
N THR A 219 9.01 -20.58 2.48
CA THR A 219 8.35 -21.84 2.13
C THR A 219 6.83 -21.69 2.20
N PHE A 220 6.32 -21.08 3.26
CA PHE A 220 4.89 -20.84 3.45
C PHE A 220 4.31 -19.95 2.33
N PHE A 221 5.00 -18.85 2.03
CA PHE A 221 4.61 -17.96 0.93
C PHE A 221 4.55 -18.72 -0.41
N LYS A 222 5.59 -19.50 -0.70
CA LYS A 222 5.67 -20.26 -1.96
C LYS A 222 4.55 -21.30 -2.06
N ASP A 223 4.26 -22.01 -0.96
CA ASP A 223 3.19 -23.01 -0.95
C ASP A 223 1.84 -22.37 -1.26
N ILE A 224 1.52 -21.27 -0.59
CA ILE A 224 0.27 -20.54 -0.79
C ILE A 224 0.15 -20.10 -2.26
N TYR A 225 1.18 -19.44 -2.77
CA TYR A 225 1.09 -18.82 -4.10
C TYR A 225 1.22 -19.84 -5.24
N THR A 226 1.94 -20.94 -5.06
CA THR A 226 1.93 -22.03 -6.04
C THR A 226 0.49 -22.51 -6.26
N LYS A 227 -0.25 -22.70 -5.16
CA LYS A 227 -1.63 -23.18 -5.21
C LYS A 227 -2.59 -22.15 -5.83
N ILE A 228 -2.45 -20.87 -5.42
CA ILE A 228 -3.30 -19.78 -5.97
C ILE A 228 -3.05 -19.64 -7.48
N LEU A 229 -1.77 -19.56 -7.87
CA LEU A 229 -1.39 -19.33 -9.27
C LEU A 229 -1.75 -20.50 -10.18
N ASP A 230 -1.75 -21.73 -9.64
CA ASP A 230 -2.17 -22.92 -10.37
C ASP A 230 -3.65 -22.83 -10.80
N LYS A 231 -4.45 -22.03 -10.09
CA LYS A 231 -5.88 -21.87 -10.33
C LYS A 231 -6.25 -20.51 -10.95
N LYS A 232 -5.27 -19.71 -11.37
CA LYS A 232 -5.55 -18.35 -11.86
C LYS A 232 -6.24 -18.30 -13.22
N GLY A 233 -6.21 -19.40 -13.98
CA GLY A 233 -6.79 -19.44 -15.33
C GLY A 233 -6.14 -18.43 -16.26
N SER A 234 -6.95 -17.65 -16.97
CA SER A 234 -6.48 -16.63 -17.93
C SER A 234 -6.16 -15.29 -17.29
N ALA A 235 -6.49 -15.10 -15.99
CA ALA A 235 -6.22 -13.85 -15.30
C ALA A 235 -4.71 -13.58 -15.18
N LYS A 236 -4.33 -12.34 -15.34
CA LYS A 236 -2.94 -11.89 -15.08
C LYS A 236 -2.84 -11.43 -13.63
N ILE A 237 -1.95 -12.04 -12.89
CA ILE A 237 -1.76 -11.75 -11.47
C ILE A 237 -0.52 -10.88 -11.29
N LEU A 238 -0.73 -9.69 -10.70
CA LEU A 238 0.34 -8.79 -10.28
C LEU A 238 0.57 -8.99 -8.79
N LEU A 239 1.77 -9.43 -8.43
CA LEU A 239 2.24 -9.41 -7.05
C LEU A 239 2.79 -8.02 -6.77
N GLN A 240 2.12 -7.25 -5.91
CA GLN A 240 2.55 -5.87 -5.62
C GLN A 240 3.19 -5.80 -4.24
N THR A 241 4.44 -5.35 -4.21
CA THR A 241 5.17 -5.11 -2.96
C THR A 241 5.43 -3.61 -2.81
N TYR A 242 5.57 -3.16 -1.56
CA TYR A 242 5.87 -1.75 -1.28
C TYR A 242 6.39 -1.60 0.16
N PHE A 243 6.96 -0.43 0.47
CA PHE A 243 7.54 -0.04 1.75
C PHE A 243 8.91 -0.68 2.00
N GLY A 244 9.56 -1.20 0.98
CA GLY A 244 10.88 -1.81 1.11
C GLY A 244 11.20 -2.72 -0.05
N ASP A 245 12.32 -3.42 0.05
CA ASP A 245 12.74 -4.38 -0.97
C ASP A 245 12.50 -5.82 -0.52
N VAL A 246 12.54 -6.73 -1.47
CA VAL A 246 12.22 -8.15 -1.26
C VAL A 246 13.49 -9.02 -1.31
N ARG A 247 14.58 -8.52 -0.70
CA ARG A 247 15.90 -9.17 -0.79
C ARG A 247 15.92 -10.64 -0.35
N ASP A 248 15.06 -11.01 0.61
CA ASP A 248 15.06 -12.39 1.14
C ASP A 248 14.35 -13.37 0.22
N CYS A 249 13.45 -12.89 -0.66
CA CYS A 249 12.62 -13.76 -1.49
C CYS A 249 12.56 -13.35 -2.98
N TYR A 250 13.47 -12.48 -3.42
CA TYR A 250 13.46 -11.97 -4.80
C TYR A 250 13.42 -13.08 -5.84
N ASN A 251 14.36 -14.05 -5.71
CA ASN A 251 14.45 -15.14 -6.68
C ASN A 251 13.24 -16.08 -6.61
N ASP A 252 12.68 -16.26 -5.41
CA ASP A 252 11.48 -17.07 -5.22
C ASP A 252 10.27 -16.43 -5.91
N ILE A 253 10.11 -15.11 -5.73
CA ILE A 253 9.04 -14.35 -6.38
C ILE A 253 9.18 -14.47 -7.91
N CYS A 254 10.39 -14.28 -8.43
CA CYS A 254 10.65 -14.34 -9.88
C CYS A 254 10.38 -15.73 -10.46
N ALA A 255 10.54 -16.78 -9.66
CA ALA A 255 10.33 -18.17 -10.12
C ALA A 255 8.87 -18.59 -10.10
N LEU A 256 8.01 -17.92 -9.33
CA LEU A 256 6.58 -18.23 -9.27
C LEU A 256 5.85 -17.71 -10.53
N ALA A 257 4.69 -18.28 -10.83
CA ALA A 257 3.95 -18.00 -12.07
C ALA A 257 3.14 -16.69 -12.03
N PHE A 258 3.66 -15.65 -11.40
CA PHE A 258 3.09 -14.30 -11.50
C PHE A 258 3.27 -13.77 -12.92
N ASP A 259 2.30 -13.00 -13.40
CA ASP A 259 2.39 -12.33 -14.70
C ASP A 259 3.09 -10.98 -14.59
N GLY A 260 2.98 -10.35 -13.42
CA GLY A 260 3.65 -9.10 -13.10
C GLY A 260 4.15 -9.08 -11.67
N ILE A 261 5.22 -8.33 -11.46
CA ILE A 261 5.80 -8.13 -10.12
C ILE A 261 6.00 -6.63 -9.92
N GLY A 262 5.41 -6.10 -8.85
CA GLY A 262 5.55 -4.70 -8.47
C GLY A 262 6.62 -4.53 -7.41
N LEU A 263 7.63 -3.74 -7.72
CA LEU A 263 8.78 -3.51 -6.84
C LEU A 263 8.91 -2.02 -6.51
N ASP A 264 9.26 -1.74 -5.27
CA ASP A 264 9.44 -0.38 -4.74
C ASP A 264 10.89 0.06 -4.94
N PHE A 265 11.11 1.00 -5.86
CA PHE A 265 12.44 1.56 -6.14
C PHE A 265 12.73 2.80 -5.29
N ILE A 266 11.81 3.19 -4.42
CA ILE A 266 11.97 4.38 -3.57
C ILE A 266 12.42 3.99 -2.16
N GLU A 267 11.63 3.15 -1.47
CA GLU A 267 11.98 2.68 -0.13
C GLU A 267 12.77 1.37 -0.16
N GLY A 268 12.72 0.65 -1.27
CA GLY A 268 13.48 -0.57 -1.45
C GLY A 268 14.92 -0.27 -1.86
N ILE A 269 15.78 0.01 -0.89
CA ILE A 269 17.16 0.44 -1.13
C ILE A 269 17.98 -0.58 -1.91
N LYS A 270 17.60 -1.85 -1.87
CA LYS A 270 18.29 -2.91 -2.61
C LYS A 270 17.57 -3.30 -3.91
N THR A 271 16.41 -2.69 -4.21
CA THR A 271 15.59 -3.12 -5.35
C THR A 271 16.35 -3.06 -6.68
N ALA A 272 16.98 -1.93 -6.98
CA ALA A 272 17.74 -1.78 -8.23
C ALA A 272 18.89 -2.81 -8.31
N GLU A 273 19.63 -2.98 -7.21
CA GLU A 273 20.71 -3.95 -7.11
C GLU A 273 20.22 -5.39 -7.34
N LEU A 274 19.06 -5.73 -6.79
CA LEU A 274 18.47 -7.06 -6.97
C LEU A 274 18.19 -7.35 -8.45
N VAL A 275 17.59 -6.37 -9.14
CA VAL A 275 17.30 -6.49 -10.58
C VAL A 275 18.61 -6.56 -11.39
N GLU A 276 19.57 -5.69 -11.08
CA GLU A 276 20.85 -5.63 -11.80
C GLU A 276 21.64 -6.92 -11.66
N LYS A 277 21.70 -7.49 -10.45
CA LYS A 277 22.51 -8.68 -10.17
C LYS A 277 21.83 -9.98 -10.59
N ASN A 278 20.52 -10.08 -10.38
CA ASN A 278 19.80 -11.34 -10.60
C ASN A 278 19.03 -11.37 -11.91
N GLY A 279 18.89 -10.21 -12.58
CA GLY A 279 18.01 -10.09 -13.74
C GLY A 279 16.55 -10.06 -13.32
N PHE A 280 15.67 -9.98 -14.31
CA PHE A 280 14.22 -10.02 -14.12
C PHE A 280 13.64 -10.87 -15.25
N PRO A 281 12.69 -11.79 -14.97
CA PRO A 281 12.15 -12.66 -16.01
C PRO A 281 11.55 -11.87 -17.17
N LYS A 282 11.99 -12.17 -18.39
CA LYS A 282 11.56 -11.44 -19.61
C LYS A 282 10.10 -11.67 -19.96
N ASP A 283 9.52 -12.75 -19.48
CA ASP A 283 8.11 -13.10 -19.72
C ASP A 283 7.15 -12.48 -18.68
N LYS A 284 7.69 -11.75 -17.71
CA LYS A 284 6.89 -11.06 -16.68
C LYS A 284 6.99 -9.55 -16.87
N VAL A 285 5.95 -8.83 -16.44
CA VAL A 285 5.92 -7.37 -16.48
C VAL A 285 6.48 -6.85 -15.14
N LEU A 286 7.47 -5.97 -15.22
CA LEU A 286 7.96 -5.25 -14.03
C LEU A 286 7.09 -4.00 -13.83
N PHE A 287 6.41 -3.94 -12.70
CA PHE A 287 5.68 -2.73 -12.27
C PHE A 287 6.64 -1.96 -11.37
N ALA A 288 7.26 -0.94 -11.94
CA ALA A 288 8.35 -0.21 -11.28
C ALA A 288 7.79 0.98 -10.48
N GLY A 289 7.83 0.87 -9.17
CA GLY A 289 7.40 1.94 -8.26
C GLY A 289 8.48 3.02 -8.16
N VAL A 290 8.46 3.97 -9.08
CA VAL A 290 9.49 5.01 -9.21
C VAL A 290 9.01 6.42 -8.83
N VAL A 291 7.70 6.59 -8.61
CA VAL A 291 7.14 7.85 -8.12
C VAL A 291 6.76 7.64 -6.66
N ASN A 292 7.32 8.45 -5.77
CA ASN A 292 7.13 8.28 -4.32
C ASN A 292 5.65 8.46 -3.94
N GLY A 293 5.04 7.43 -3.36
CA GLY A 293 3.63 7.46 -2.94
C GLY A 293 3.40 7.96 -1.52
N LYS A 294 4.46 8.29 -0.78
CA LYS A 294 4.35 8.66 0.64
C LYS A 294 4.78 10.09 0.96
N ASN A 295 5.61 10.70 0.11
CA ASN A 295 6.03 12.07 0.36
C ASN A 295 5.28 13.05 -0.54
N ILE A 296 5.39 14.33 -0.21
CA ILE A 296 4.67 15.39 -0.91
C ILE A 296 5.56 16.10 -1.94
N TRP A 297 6.78 15.59 -2.17
CA TRP A 297 7.75 16.28 -3.02
C TRP A 297 7.58 15.90 -4.48
N LYS A 298 7.84 16.86 -5.34
CA LYS A 298 7.87 16.65 -6.79
C LYS A 298 8.94 15.61 -7.15
N ASN A 299 8.65 14.75 -8.10
CA ASN A 299 9.60 13.74 -8.60
C ASN A 299 10.75 14.41 -9.33
N HIS A 300 11.96 13.94 -9.07
CA HIS A 300 13.18 14.39 -9.78
C HIS A 300 13.34 13.50 -11.02
N TYR A 301 12.82 13.96 -12.16
CA TYR A 301 12.73 13.15 -13.38
C TYR A 301 14.07 12.54 -13.80
N ALA A 302 15.16 13.34 -13.76
CA ALA A 302 16.46 12.82 -14.16
C ALA A 302 16.91 11.62 -13.32
N LYS A 303 16.65 11.65 -12.00
CA LYS A 303 16.98 10.52 -11.11
C LYS A 303 16.10 9.31 -11.40
N THR A 304 14.81 9.54 -11.63
CA THR A 304 13.86 8.47 -11.97
C THR A 304 14.25 7.80 -13.29
N LEU A 305 14.58 8.62 -14.30
CA LEU A 305 14.99 8.09 -15.60
C LEU A 305 16.30 7.29 -15.50
N ALA A 306 17.22 7.71 -14.63
CA ALA A 306 18.47 6.95 -14.40
C ALA A 306 18.18 5.57 -13.81
N ILE A 307 17.22 5.47 -12.89
CA ILE A 307 16.79 4.16 -12.34
C ILE A 307 16.28 3.27 -13.48
N ILE A 308 15.38 3.83 -14.31
CA ILE A 308 14.77 3.08 -15.42
C ILE A 308 15.87 2.63 -16.41
N ASP A 309 16.77 3.53 -16.76
CA ASP A 309 17.86 3.23 -17.71
C ASP A 309 18.77 2.10 -17.20
N ASN A 310 19.01 2.05 -15.90
CA ASN A 310 19.89 1.03 -15.31
C ASN A 310 19.25 -0.37 -15.35
N ILE A 311 17.93 -0.47 -15.36
CA ILE A 311 17.25 -1.78 -15.27
C ILE A 311 16.57 -2.22 -16.56
N LYS A 312 16.33 -1.30 -17.51
CA LYS A 312 15.49 -1.61 -18.69
C LYS A 312 16.03 -2.76 -19.54
N ASP A 313 17.35 -2.92 -19.61
CA ASP A 313 17.97 -3.99 -20.38
C ASP A 313 17.84 -5.35 -19.69
N LYS A 314 17.52 -5.37 -18.41
CA LYS A 314 17.31 -6.59 -17.61
C LYS A 314 15.86 -7.08 -17.67
N CYS A 315 14.95 -6.26 -18.16
CA CYS A 315 13.50 -6.50 -18.14
C CYS A 315 12.94 -6.65 -19.56
N GLY A 316 11.80 -7.27 -19.67
CA GLY A 316 10.97 -7.21 -20.88
C GLY A 316 10.12 -5.95 -20.82
N GLU A 317 8.86 -6.09 -20.43
CA GLU A 317 7.94 -4.95 -20.30
C GLU A 317 8.08 -4.29 -18.93
N ILE A 318 8.08 -2.95 -18.91
CA ILE A 318 8.07 -2.14 -17.67
C ILE A 318 6.82 -1.27 -17.68
N VAL A 319 6.10 -1.26 -16.56
CA VAL A 319 5.00 -0.33 -16.29
C VAL A 319 5.47 0.62 -15.18
N LEU A 320 5.38 1.93 -15.42
CA LEU A 320 5.78 2.94 -14.43
C LEU A 320 4.65 3.14 -13.43
N GLY A 321 5.01 3.23 -12.16
CA GLY A 321 4.00 3.42 -11.13
C GLY A 321 4.50 4.13 -9.90
N THR A 322 3.60 4.23 -8.91
CA THR A 322 3.93 4.77 -7.59
C THR A 322 4.55 3.68 -6.72
N SER A 323 5.39 4.10 -5.79
CA SER A 323 6.10 3.17 -4.89
C SER A 323 5.14 2.48 -3.92
N CYS A 324 4.03 3.14 -3.58
CA CYS A 324 2.95 2.61 -2.76
C CYS A 324 1.67 3.38 -3.10
N SER A 325 0.58 3.09 -2.40
CA SER A 325 -0.70 3.78 -2.63
C SER A 325 -0.59 5.28 -2.37
N LEU A 326 -1.18 6.08 -3.25
CA LEU A 326 -1.30 7.54 -3.08
C LEU A 326 -2.25 7.91 -1.94
N LEU A 327 -2.87 6.94 -1.30
CA LEU A 327 -3.67 7.19 -0.12
C LEU A 327 -2.86 7.84 1.02
N HIS A 328 -1.52 7.73 0.96
CA HIS A 328 -0.62 8.26 1.99
C HIS A 328 -0.25 9.73 1.79
N VAL A 329 -0.68 10.36 0.70
CA VAL A 329 -0.41 11.77 0.41
C VAL A 329 -1.72 12.56 0.33
N PRO A 330 -1.69 13.91 0.50
CA PRO A 330 -2.91 14.70 0.33
C PRO A 330 -3.44 14.61 -1.10
N TYR A 331 -4.71 14.93 -1.27
CA TYR A 331 -5.42 14.70 -2.53
C TYR A 331 -4.92 15.60 -3.67
N THR A 332 -4.87 16.91 -3.46
CA THR A 332 -4.52 17.88 -4.53
C THR A 332 -3.96 19.19 -3.97
N LEU A 333 -2.99 19.76 -4.67
CA LEU A 333 -2.44 21.09 -4.35
C LEU A 333 -3.43 22.21 -4.65
N LYS A 334 -4.46 21.97 -5.45
CA LYS A 334 -5.45 22.98 -5.80
C LYS A 334 -6.12 23.59 -4.59
N ASN A 335 -6.23 22.83 -3.51
CA ASN A 335 -6.88 23.28 -2.27
C ASN A 335 -5.95 24.05 -1.33
N GLU A 336 -4.65 24.18 -1.67
CA GLU A 336 -3.66 24.88 -0.85
C GLU A 336 -3.62 26.38 -1.17
N SER A 337 -4.69 27.08 -0.85
CA SER A 337 -4.83 28.51 -1.17
C SER A 337 -3.86 29.42 -0.42
N LYS A 338 -3.38 29.00 0.74
CA LYS A 338 -2.47 29.78 1.58
C LYS A 338 -0.99 29.54 1.28
N LEU A 339 -0.68 28.52 0.49
CA LEU A 339 0.71 28.18 0.14
C LEU A 339 1.10 28.96 -1.10
N SER A 340 2.22 29.70 -1.04
CA SER A 340 2.67 30.49 -2.19
C SER A 340 3.19 29.59 -3.32
N ASP A 341 3.13 30.09 -4.53
CA ASP A 341 3.60 29.36 -5.72
C ASP A 341 5.11 29.06 -5.66
N ASP A 342 5.87 29.89 -4.94
CA ASP A 342 7.30 29.63 -4.73
C ASP A 342 7.56 28.33 -3.98
N TYR A 343 6.61 27.92 -3.13
CA TYR A 343 6.71 26.62 -2.44
C TYR A 343 5.99 25.52 -3.22
N LYS A 344 4.80 25.81 -3.75
CA LYS A 344 4.01 24.83 -4.50
C LYS A 344 4.78 24.12 -5.60
N LYS A 345 5.69 24.84 -6.25
CA LYS A 345 6.49 24.30 -7.38
C LYS A 345 7.34 23.08 -6.99
N TYR A 346 7.58 22.88 -5.68
CA TYR A 346 8.37 21.74 -5.18
C TYR A 346 7.50 20.57 -4.72
N PHE A 347 6.17 20.72 -4.72
CA PHE A 347 5.25 19.72 -4.18
C PHE A 347 4.49 18.98 -5.27
N ALA A 348 4.11 17.75 -4.95
CA ALA A 348 3.21 16.95 -5.77
C ALA A 348 2.38 16.09 -4.82
N TYR A 349 1.08 16.35 -4.78
CA TYR A 349 0.10 15.53 -4.06
C TYR A 349 -0.43 14.44 -4.99
N ALA A 350 -1.47 13.71 -4.61
CA ALA A 350 -1.92 12.56 -5.39
C ALA A 350 -2.25 12.93 -6.84
N GLU A 351 -3.05 13.96 -7.04
CA GLU A 351 -3.45 14.40 -8.39
C GLU A 351 -2.24 14.82 -9.22
N GLU A 352 -1.31 15.55 -8.60
CA GLU A 352 -0.10 16.02 -9.28
C GLU A 352 0.84 14.86 -9.62
N LYS A 353 0.88 13.81 -8.79
CA LYS A 353 1.70 12.62 -9.07
C LYS A 353 1.17 11.82 -10.27
N LEU A 354 -0.15 11.87 -10.51
CA LEU A 354 -0.70 11.31 -11.76
C LEU A 354 -0.13 12.04 -12.98
N SER A 355 -0.03 13.36 -12.90
CA SER A 355 0.57 14.18 -13.96
C SER A 355 2.04 13.82 -14.16
N GLU A 356 2.77 13.60 -13.08
CA GLU A 356 4.17 13.19 -13.15
C GLU A 356 4.35 11.85 -13.88
N LEU A 357 3.46 10.90 -13.63
CA LEU A 357 3.50 9.62 -14.35
C LEU A 357 3.26 9.81 -15.84
N ALA A 358 2.30 10.66 -16.21
CA ALA A 358 2.03 10.96 -17.62
C ALA A 358 3.24 11.64 -18.29
N GLU A 359 3.87 12.59 -17.60
CA GLU A 359 5.06 13.27 -18.12
C GLU A 359 6.24 12.31 -18.24
N LEU A 360 6.47 11.46 -17.23
CA LEU A 360 7.55 10.45 -17.30
C LEU A 360 7.34 9.49 -18.47
N LYS A 361 6.10 9.03 -18.68
CA LYS A 361 5.77 8.17 -19.83
C LYS A 361 6.14 8.88 -21.14
N ALA A 362 5.69 10.11 -21.31
CA ALA A 362 5.96 10.90 -22.52
C ALA A 362 7.47 11.08 -22.74
N ILE A 363 8.21 11.39 -21.66
CA ILE A 363 9.67 11.57 -21.75
C ILE A 363 10.34 10.26 -22.20
N THR A 364 9.93 9.11 -21.67
CA THR A 364 10.52 7.82 -22.09
C THR A 364 10.21 7.50 -23.56
N GLU A 365 9.19 8.13 -24.13
CA GLU A 365 8.82 7.98 -25.53
C GLU A 365 9.44 9.05 -26.44
N GLY A 366 10.31 9.90 -25.86
CA GLY A 366 11.01 10.95 -26.60
C GLY A 366 10.24 12.25 -26.76
N GLU A 367 9.18 12.40 -25.97
CA GLU A 367 8.31 13.59 -25.99
C GLU A 367 8.56 14.43 -24.73
N CYS A 368 7.93 15.60 -24.65
CA CYS A 368 7.95 16.47 -23.45
C CYS A 368 9.34 16.79 -22.91
N SER A 369 10.31 17.00 -23.81
CA SER A 369 11.67 17.39 -23.40
C SER A 369 11.67 18.70 -22.62
N ASP A 370 10.75 19.62 -22.92
CA ASP A 370 10.56 20.87 -22.19
C ASP A 370 10.24 20.61 -20.71
N LYS A 371 9.42 19.61 -20.42
CA LYS A 371 9.06 19.23 -19.04
C LYS A 371 10.28 18.69 -18.29
N LEU A 372 11.07 17.86 -18.96
CA LEU A 372 12.31 17.33 -18.38
C LEU A 372 13.29 18.47 -18.03
N GLU A 373 13.48 19.39 -18.97
CA GLU A 373 14.42 20.51 -18.76
C GLU A 373 13.92 21.45 -17.64
N ALA A 374 12.61 21.72 -17.59
CA ALA A 374 12.02 22.53 -16.52
C ALA A 374 12.21 21.86 -15.15
N ASN A 375 12.04 20.54 -15.09
CA ASN A 375 12.24 19.74 -13.86
C ASN A 375 13.72 19.79 -13.43
N LYS A 376 14.65 19.61 -14.37
CA LYS A 376 16.09 19.73 -14.09
C LYS A 376 16.43 21.11 -13.55
N ALA A 377 15.91 22.17 -14.18
CA ALA A 377 16.14 23.55 -13.76
C ALA A 377 15.64 23.79 -12.33
N LEU A 378 14.47 23.24 -11.99
CA LEU A 378 13.90 23.37 -10.65
C LEU A 378 14.85 22.77 -9.60
N PHE A 379 15.39 21.57 -9.87
CA PHE A 379 16.24 20.86 -8.92
C PHE A 379 17.69 21.36 -8.91
N SER A 380 18.09 22.18 -9.89
CA SER A 380 19.42 22.79 -9.92
C SER A 380 19.48 24.14 -9.18
N GLN A 381 18.31 24.69 -8.79
CA GLN A 381 18.28 25.96 -8.07
C GLN A 381 18.95 25.82 -6.70
N PRO A 382 19.77 26.79 -6.29
CA PRO A 382 20.36 26.77 -4.95
C PRO A 382 19.25 26.70 -3.89
N ARG A 383 19.43 25.86 -2.91
CA ARG A 383 18.50 25.81 -1.78
C ARG A 383 18.66 27.10 -0.98
N SER A 384 17.66 27.97 -1.05
CA SER A 384 17.64 29.19 -0.27
C SER A 384 17.26 28.84 1.17
N GLY A 385 17.94 29.40 2.13
CA GLY A 385 17.51 29.38 3.52
C GLY A 385 18.30 28.54 4.50
N SER A 386 19.35 27.84 4.07
CA SER A 386 20.24 27.24 5.06
C SER A 386 21.09 28.36 5.67
N ASP A 387 20.92 28.58 6.95
CA ASP A 387 21.79 29.50 7.69
C ASP A 387 23.25 29.07 7.46
N LYS A 388 24.08 30.02 7.08
CA LYS A 388 25.48 29.75 6.78
C LYS A 388 26.19 29.12 8.00
N SER A 389 25.84 29.58 9.20
CA SER A 389 26.43 29.01 10.42
C SER A 389 26.05 27.54 10.62
N VAL A 390 24.80 27.16 10.27
CA VAL A 390 24.35 25.78 10.33
C VAL A 390 25.11 24.92 9.33
N THR A 391 25.23 25.41 8.09
CA THR A 391 25.95 24.69 7.02
C THR A 391 27.41 24.44 7.44
N GLU A 392 28.06 25.47 8.01
CA GLU A 392 29.44 25.36 8.47
C GLU A 392 29.59 24.38 9.63
N ARG A 393 28.61 24.35 10.54
CA ARG A 393 28.62 23.40 11.67
C ARG A 393 28.44 21.96 11.16
N VAL A 394 27.49 21.78 10.25
CA VAL A 394 27.23 20.45 9.66
C VAL A 394 28.47 19.94 8.92
N ALA A 395 29.15 20.82 8.17
CA ALA A 395 30.36 20.45 7.43
C ALA A 395 31.52 19.99 8.33
N LYS A 396 31.49 20.36 9.62
CA LYS A 396 32.52 19.96 10.60
C LYS A 396 32.23 18.63 11.29
N LEU A 397 31.01 18.08 11.09
CA LEU A 397 30.66 16.80 11.72
C LEU A 397 31.47 15.66 11.12
N THR A 398 31.89 14.76 11.98
CA THR A 398 32.66 13.57 11.65
C THR A 398 31.92 12.33 12.15
N ASP A 399 32.34 11.15 11.77
CA ASP A 399 31.74 9.90 12.25
C ASP A 399 31.68 9.83 13.76
N LYS A 400 32.64 10.46 14.45
CA LYS A 400 32.67 10.47 15.94
C LYS A 400 31.46 11.20 16.53
N ASP A 401 30.94 12.19 15.82
CA ASP A 401 29.79 12.98 16.31
C ASP A 401 28.49 12.21 16.26
N PHE A 402 28.45 11.12 15.49
CA PHE A 402 27.28 10.25 15.36
C PHE A 402 27.34 9.03 16.30
N VAL A 403 28.47 8.84 16.99
CA VAL A 403 28.60 7.73 17.93
C VAL A 403 27.96 8.13 19.27
N ARG A 404 27.00 7.35 19.71
CA ARG A 404 26.34 7.57 21.01
C ARG A 404 27.14 6.89 22.11
N LEU A 405 27.60 7.67 23.05
CA LEU A 405 28.37 7.17 24.19
C LEU A 405 27.61 7.38 25.50
N PRO A 406 27.78 6.51 26.49
CA PRO A 406 28.50 5.24 26.42
C PRO A 406 27.79 4.22 25.48
N GLU A 407 28.41 3.09 25.26
CA GLU A 407 27.86 2.02 24.43
C GLU A 407 26.44 1.63 24.86
N PHE A 408 25.67 1.04 23.93
CA PHE A 408 24.24 0.75 24.12
C PHE A 408 23.95 0.03 25.44
N ALA A 409 24.68 -1.04 25.73
CA ALA A 409 24.45 -1.84 26.96
C ALA A 409 24.65 -1.03 28.24
N GLU A 410 25.60 -0.11 28.22
CA GLU A 410 25.85 0.76 29.39
C GLU A 410 24.77 1.86 29.47
N ARG A 411 24.38 2.44 28.36
CA ARG A 411 23.26 3.40 28.32
C ARG A 411 21.98 2.76 28.85
N GLU A 412 21.70 1.52 28.44
CA GLU A 412 20.52 0.78 28.90
C GLU A 412 20.52 0.64 30.44
N LYS A 413 21.66 0.28 31.01
CA LYS A 413 21.80 0.16 32.47
C LYS A 413 21.54 1.49 33.18
N ILE A 414 22.11 2.56 32.63
CA ILE A 414 21.92 3.91 33.18
C ILE A 414 20.46 4.29 33.14
N GLN A 415 19.81 4.09 32.01
CA GLN A 415 18.40 4.46 31.82
C GLN A 415 17.48 3.65 32.73
N LYS A 416 17.75 2.36 32.89
CA LYS A 416 16.97 1.51 33.80
C LYS A 416 17.10 1.99 35.21
N LYS A 417 18.30 2.36 35.63
CA LYS A 417 18.56 2.88 36.96
C LYS A 417 17.90 4.23 37.21
N GLU A 418 18.00 5.14 36.23
CA GLU A 418 17.50 6.52 36.41
C GLU A 418 15.98 6.62 36.29
N PHE A 419 15.38 5.86 35.42
CA PHE A 419 13.96 6.03 35.08
C PHE A 419 13.07 4.92 35.64
N GLY A 420 13.67 3.94 36.36
CA GLY A 420 12.90 2.84 36.94
C GLY A 420 12.09 2.06 35.89
N UNK A 421 12.40 2.12 34.89
CA UNK A 421 11.69 1.60 33.90
C UNK A 421 11.90 0.23 33.73
N UNK A 422 11.09 -0.16 33.71
CA UNK A 422 11.16 -1.30 33.41
C UNK A 422 11.77 -1.32 32.16
N UNK A 423 12.39 -1.72 32.04
CA UNK A 423 12.89 -1.77 31.05
C UNK A 423 12.09 -1.89 30.17
N PRO A 424 11.99 -1.25 29.30
CA PRO A 424 11.24 -1.75 28.17
C PRO A 424 11.74 -3.15 27.87
N ALA A 425 10.85 -4.08 27.71
CA ALA A 425 11.19 -5.37 27.13
C ALA A 425 12.15 -5.07 25.97
N ALA A 426 13.20 -5.88 25.86
CA ALA A 426 14.10 -5.79 24.71
C ALA A 426 13.21 -5.54 23.48
N PRO A 427 13.52 -4.54 22.67
CA PRO A 427 12.64 -4.21 21.57
C PRO A 427 12.29 -5.51 20.86
N ALA A 428 11.01 -5.81 20.85
CA ALA A 428 10.52 -6.91 20.05
C ALA A 428 11.23 -6.73 18.72
N ASN A 429 11.90 -7.76 18.26
CA ASN A 429 12.59 -7.72 16.98
C ASN A 429 11.61 -7.12 15.98
N ASN A 430 11.67 -5.82 15.87
CA ASN A 430 10.96 -5.15 14.80
C ASN A 430 11.72 -5.53 13.54
N ASN A 431 11.28 -6.62 12.95
CA ASN A 431 11.85 -7.13 11.71
C ASN A 431 11.54 -6.20 10.52
N TYR A 432 11.32 -4.91 10.81
CA TYR A 432 11.15 -3.91 9.76
C TYR A 432 12.51 -3.30 9.44
N ARG A 433 12.94 -3.44 8.21
CA ARG A 433 14.19 -2.85 7.70
C ARG A 433 14.08 -1.34 7.50
N PHE A 434 13.09 -0.71 8.15
CA PHE A 434 12.76 0.69 7.89
C PHE A 434 13.49 1.69 8.77
N PHE A 435 14.35 1.22 9.67
CA PHE A 435 15.06 2.13 10.56
C PHE A 435 16.55 2.25 10.24
N SER A 436 16.90 2.21 8.95
CA SER A 436 18.19 2.75 8.60
C SER A 436 18.01 4.28 8.55
N THR A 437 18.74 4.95 9.38
CA THR A 437 18.75 6.40 9.51
C THR A 437 19.61 7.04 8.41
N ASP A 438 19.60 6.49 7.22
CA ASP A 438 20.36 7.07 6.13
C ASP A 438 19.48 8.06 5.37
N TYR A 439 19.51 9.30 5.80
CA TYR A 439 19.01 10.46 5.08
C TYR A 439 20.08 10.99 4.16
#